data_7b73b0e8d22947b1a72ee2cf400db447
#
_entry.id   7b73b0e8d22947b1a72ee2cf400db447
#
_cell.length_a   1.000
_cell.length_b   1.000
_cell.length_c   1.000
_cell.angle_alpha   90.00
_cell.angle_beta   90.00
_cell.angle_gamma   90.00
#
_symmetry.space_group_name_H-M   'P 1'
#
loop_
_entity.id
_entity.type
_entity.pdbx_description
1 polymer ?
#
loop_
_entity_poly.entity_id
_entity_poly.type
_entity_poly.pdbx_seq_one_letter_code
_entity_poly.pdbx_strand_id
1 'polypeptide(L)'
;RRQRQMCIRDRAQRTRYVATRPGVELLADERSTLPATKKQRDFITRLLKSFPSCWELIEYEEYLDHPTQGSASAFIQQVREDYMEALEQKENFIDYISHRPGVQKDGEHGLWDAHGKVQNLAQAVREVVEHTGNVWTPVIALRREDAERLGYDNAENWQALVNASVCDIAAAYKIQPNNLRWYAAFHRKPNQVHIHMILFSADPREGYLTKEGIREMKSVFARRIYHADRMHIYQQKDTARQ
;
A
#
# COMPACT_ATOMS: atom_id res chain seq x y z
N ARG A 1 6.99 -19.34 -8.29
CA ARG A 1 7.92 -18.18 -8.37
C ARG A 1 8.52 -18.00 -6.98
N ARG A 2 9.88 -17.96 -6.86
CA ARG A 2 10.56 -17.63 -5.59
C ARG A 2 10.23 -16.18 -5.26
N GLN A 3 9.58 -15.94 -4.11
CA GLN A 3 9.54 -14.60 -3.50
C GLN A 3 11.00 -14.27 -3.12
N ARG A 4 11.54 -13.21 -3.70
CA ARG A 4 12.90 -12.76 -3.39
C ARG A 4 12.87 -11.91 -2.13
N GLN A 5 13.82 -12.13 -1.24
CA GLN A 5 14.15 -11.20 -0.17
C GLN A 5 14.53 -9.86 -0.80
N MET A 6 13.89 -8.79 -0.35
CA MET A 6 14.14 -7.45 -0.87
C MET A 6 15.40 -6.85 -0.25
N CYS A 7 16.22 -6.19 -1.06
CA CYS A 7 17.34 -5.39 -0.52
C CYS A 7 16.79 -4.12 0.18
N ILE A 8 17.60 -3.50 1.03
CA ILE A 8 17.18 -2.32 1.84
C ILE A 8 16.71 -1.17 0.94
N ARG A 9 17.43 -0.92 -0.17
CA ARG A 9 17.07 0.14 -1.13
C ARG A 9 15.71 -0.09 -1.78
N ASP A 10 15.42 -1.34 -2.18
CA ASP A 10 14.14 -1.70 -2.79
C ASP A 10 12.96 -1.61 -1.82
N ARG A 11 13.22 -1.76 -0.52
CA ARG A 11 12.18 -1.70 0.51
C ARG A 11 11.50 -0.33 0.59
N ALA A 12 12.27 0.75 0.66
CA ALA A 12 11.72 2.11 0.73
C ALA A 12 10.89 2.44 -0.50
N GLN A 13 11.41 2.12 -1.69
CA GLN A 13 10.75 2.34 -2.96
C GLN A 13 9.47 1.50 -3.07
N ARG A 14 9.54 0.23 -2.67
CA ARG A 14 8.37 -0.66 -2.70
C ARG A 14 7.28 -0.22 -1.73
N THR A 15 7.64 0.20 -0.51
CA THR A 15 6.66 0.70 0.48
C THR A 15 5.92 1.92 -0.05
N ARG A 16 6.64 2.88 -0.61
CA ARG A 16 6.03 4.06 -1.23
C ARG A 16 5.15 3.70 -2.41
N TYR A 17 5.65 2.86 -3.31
CA TYR A 17 4.90 2.38 -4.47
C TYR A 17 3.58 1.71 -4.08
N VAL A 18 3.58 0.83 -3.06
CA VAL A 18 2.36 0.17 -2.58
C VAL A 18 1.35 1.19 -2.03
N ALA A 19 1.84 2.22 -1.34
CA ALA A 19 1.00 3.21 -0.67
C ALA A 19 0.36 4.24 -1.64
N THR A 20 1.01 4.52 -2.78
CA THR A 20 0.69 5.72 -3.59
C THR A 20 0.53 5.45 -5.09
N ARG A 21 0.63 4.21 -5.56
CA ARG A 21 0.54 3.91 -7.00
C ARG A 21 -0.88 4.15 -7.54
N PRO A 22 -1.04 4.38 -8.88
CA PRO A 22 -2.34 4.53 -9.52
C PRO A 22 -3.29 3.38 -9.20
N GLY A 23 -4.55 3.70 -8.87
CA GLY A 23 -5.59 2.74 -8.50
C GLY A 23 -5.58 2.30 -7.04
N VAL A 24 -4.75 2.90 -6.18
CA VAL A 24 -4.86 2.73 -4.72
C VAL A 24 -6.05 3.56 -4.21
N GLU A 25 -6.82 3.01 -3.28
CA GLU A 25 -7.84 3.78 -2.56
C GLU A 25 -7.13 4.67 -1.54
N LEU A 26 -7.20 5.99 -1.78
CA LEU A 26 -6.63 6.98 -0.89
C LEU A 26 -7.56 7.20 0.30
N LEU A 27 -7.01 7.15 1.50
CA LEU A 27 -7.74 7.45 2.71
C LEU A 27 -7.81 8.97 2.89
N ALA A 28 -9.01 9.50 3.18
CA ALA A 28 -9.21 10.93 3.34
C ALA A 28 -8.29 11.51 4.43
N ASP A 29 -7.60 12.59 4.08
CA ASP A 29 -6.81 13.40 5.01
C ASP A 29 -7.42 14.80 5.05
N GLU A 30 -7.86 15.25 6.23
CA GLU A 30 -8.41 16.59 6.41
C GLU A 30 -7.43 17.70 5.96
N ARG A 31 -6.13 17.41 5.99
CA ARG A 31 -5.09 18.35 5.53
C ARG A 31 -5.00 18.44 3.99
N SER A 32 -5.55 17.48 3.25
CA SER A 32 -5.51 17.49 1.79
C SER A 32 -6.22 18.71 1.19
N THR A 33 -7.25 19.22 1.89
CA THR A 33 -8.02 20.41 1.49
C THR A 33 -7.36 21.73 1.88
N LEU A 34 -6.32 21.73 2.72
CA LEU A 34 -5.60 22.94 3.11
C LEU A 34 -4.77 23.49 1.93
N PRO A 35 -4.51 24.80 1.88
CA PRO A 35 -3.67 25.40 0.84
C PRO A 35 -2.29 24.75 0.77
N ALA A 36 -1.78 24.57 -0.45
CA ALA A 36 -0.44 24.04 -0.68
C ALA A 36 0.62 24.81 0.12
N THR A 37 1.51 24.09 0.78
CA THR A 37 2.57 24.67 1.59
C THR A 37 3.58 25.42 0.72
N LYS A 38 4.30 26.40 1.31
CA LYS A 38 5.39 27.08 0.60
C LYS A 38 6.42 26.08 0.05
N LYS A 39 6.74 25.03 0.83
CA LYS A 39 7.69 23.99 0.43
C LYS A 39 7.22 23.21 -0.80
N GLN A 40 5.94 22.87 -0.87
CA GLN A 40 5.35 22.19 -2.02
C GLN A 40 5.40 23.10 -3.26
N ARG A 41 4.99 24.36 -3.13
CA ARG A 41 5.03 25.34 -4.25
C ARG A 41 6.45 25.54 -4.78
N ASP A 42 7.43 25.75 -3.89
CA ASP A 42 8.83 25.92 -4.27
C ASP A 42 9.38 24.64 -4.93
N PHE A 43 8.92 23.48 -4.50
CA PHE A 43 9.31 22.20 -5.09
C PHE A 43 8.70 21.99 -6.46
N ILE A 44 7.41 22.25 -6.66
CA ILE A 44 6.73 22.21 -7.97
C ILE A 44 7.42 23.15 -8.96
N THR A 45 7.76 24.36 -8.54
CA THR A 45 8.48 25.32 -9.39
C THR A 45 9.82 24.75 -9.88
N ARG A 46 10.53 23.99 -9.06
CA ARG A 46 11.79 23.33 -9.45
C ARG A 46 11.56 22.13 -10.36
N LEU A 47 10.52 21.34 -10.11
CA LEU A 47 10.13 20.22 -10.97
C LEU A 47 9.86 20.70 -12.40
N LEU A 48 9.05 21.74 -12.56
CA LEU A 48 8.73 22.33 -13.86
C LEU A 48 9.96 22.89 -14.59
N LYS A 49 10.93 23.43 -13.85
CA LYS A 49 12.22 23.85 -14.44
C LYS A 49 13.07 22.68 -14.90
N SER A 50 13.04 21.57 -14.16
CA SER A 50 13.85 20.39 -14.46
C SER A 50 13.22 19.49 -15.52
N PHE A 51 11.90 19.45 -15.57
CA PHE A 51 11.08 18.61 -16.44
C PHE A 51 9.94 19.44 -17.02
N PRO A 52 10.19 20.27 -18.06
CA PRO A 52 9.17 21.16 -18.62
C PRO A 52 7.90 20.42 -19.08
N SER A 53 8.01 19.19 -19.59
CA SER A 53 6.86 18.37 -20.03
C SER A 53 5.88 17.99 -18.91
N CYS A 54 6.24 18.16 -17.63
CA CYS A 54 5.32 17.91 -16.52
C CYS A 54 4.12 18.86 -16.47
N TRP A 55 4.18 20.00 -17.19
CA TRP A 55 3.06 20.93 -17.26
C TRP A 55 1.85 20.37 -18.04
N GLU A 56 2.03 19.30 -18.83
CA GLU A 56 0.98 18.60 -19.58
C GLU A 56 0.25 17.53 -18.75
N LEU A 57 0.68 17.29 -17.51
CA LEU A 57 0.04 16.32 -16.63
C LEU A 57 -1.30 16.83 -16.09
N ILE A 58 -2.29 15.96 -16.05
CA ILE A 58 -3.63 16.27 -15.52
C ILE A 58 -3.55 16.74 -14.06
N GLU A 59 -2.66 16.13 -13.27
CA GLU A 59 -2.43 16.48 -11.87
C GLU A 59 -1.86 17.89 -11.71
N TYR A 60 -1.20 18.43 -12.74
CA TYR A 60 -0.77 19.82 -12.72
C TYR A 60 -1.94 20.77 -12.98
N GLU A 61 -2.86 20.44 -13.89
CA GLU A 61 -4.08 21.21 -14.10
C GLU A 61 -4.94 21.23 -12.82
N GLU A 62 -5.14 20.07 -12.18
CA GLU A 62 -5.83 19.97 -10.89
C GLU A 62 -5.18 20.82 -9.81
N TYR A 63 -3.85 20.85 -9.76
CA TYR A 63 -3.13 21.71 -8.83
C TYR A 63 -3.31 23.19 -9.13
N LEU A 64 -3.36 23.60 -10.39
CA LEU A 64 -3.61 25.00 -10.77
C LEU A 64 -5.03 25.45 -10.41
N ASP A 65 -6.02 24.59 -10.61
CA ASP A 65 -7.42 24.88 -10.31
C ASP A 65 -7.69 24.89 -8.80
N HIS A 66 -7.07 23.98 -8.06
CA HIS A 66 -7.24 23.81 -6.62
C HIS A 66 -5.87 23.63 -5.95
N PRO A 67 -5.14 24.70 -5.64
CA PRO A 67 -3.78 24.63 -5.10
C PRO A 67 -3.75 24.20 -3.62
N THR A 68 -4.18 22.98 -3.36
CA THR A 68 -4.24 22.35 -2.05
C THR A 68 -3.00 21.48 -1.78
N GLN A 69 -2.84 21.04 -0.54
CA GLN A 69 -1.79 20.07 -0.18
C GLN A 69 -1.99 18.73 -0.89
N GLY A 70 -3.24 18.30 -1.08
CA GLY A 70 -3.60 17.07 -1.78
C GLY A 70 -3.20 17.14 -3.25
N SER A 71 -3.68 18.13 -4.00
CA SER A 71 -3.38 18.27 -5.43
C SER A 71 -1.88 18.51 -5.70
N ALA A 72 -1.21 19.30 -4.84
CA ALA A 72 0.25 19.47 -4.91
C ALA A 72 1.00 18.15 -4.71
N SER A 73 0.55 17.32 -3.78
CA SER A 73 1.16 16.01 -3.51
C SER A 73 0.90 15.01 -4.62
N ALA A 74 -0.31 15.00 -5.19
CA ALA A 74 -0.66 14.17 -6.34
C ALA A 74 0.23 14.50 -7.55
N PHE A 75 0.37 15.77 -7.90
CA PHE A 75 1.26 16.20 -8.98
C PHE A 75 2.73 15.79 -8.74
N ILE A 76 3.26 16.06 -7.54
CA ILE A 76 4.64 15.66 -7.19
C ILE A 76 4.83 14.15 -7.30
N GLN A 77 3.83 13.37 -6.89
CA GLN A 77 3.86 11.92 -6.96
C GLN A 77 3.86 11.42 -8.42
N GLN A 78 3.01 12.00 -9.28
CA GLN A 78 2.93 11.63 -10.69
C GLN A 78 4.24 11.93 -11.42
N VAL A 79 4.80 13.12 -11.22
CA VAL A 79 6.12 13.47 -11.79
C VAL A 79 7.19 12.48 -11.35
N ARG A 80 7.13 12.01 -10.09
CA ARG A 80 8.06 11.00 -9.59
C ARG A 80 7.93 9.67 -10.31
N GLU A 81 6.71 9.23 -10.59
CA GLU A 81 6.46 7.95 -11.27
C GLU A 81 6.89 8.00 -12.73
N ASP A 82 6.59 9.08 -13.42
CA ASP A 82 6.88 9.25 -14.86
C ASP A 82 8.36 9.52 -15.16
N TYR A 83 9.05 10.21 -14.26
CA TYR A 83 10.44 10.64 -14.48
C TYR A 83 11.44 10.02 -13.49
N MET A 84 11.10 8.91 -12.85
CA MET A 84 11.93 8.25 -11.84
C MET A 84 13.35 7.98 -12.34
N GLU A 85 13.49 7.44 -13.55
CA GLU A 85 14.79 7.10 -14.14
C GLU A 85 15.64 8.35 -14.41
N ALA A 86 15.02 9.43 -14.87
CA ALA A 86 15.68 10.73 -15.09
C ALA A 86 16.02 11.44 -13.77
N LEU A 87 15.23 11.20 -12.71
CA LEU A 87 15.46 11.72 -11.37
C LEU A 87 16.63 11.02 -10.68
N GLU A 88 16.78 9.72 -10.85
CA GLU A 88 17.87 8.93 -10.27
C GLU A 88 19.26 9.36 -10.80
N GLN A 89 19.34 9.89 -12.01
CA GLN A 89 20.58 10.40 -12.59
C GLN A 89 21.00 11.77 -12.06
N LYS A 90 20.13 12.50 -11.37
CA LYS A 90 20.42 13.81 -10.77
C LYS A 90 20.60 13.69 -9.26
N GLU A 91 21.82 13.35 -8.82
CA GLU A 91 22.20 13.13 -7.40
C GLU A 91 21.65 14.19 -6.42
N ASN A 92 21.66 15.47 -6.81
CA ASN A 92 21.13 16.57 -6.00
C ASN A 92 19.62 16.51 -5.78
N PHE A 93 18.89 15.82 -6.65
CA PHE A 93 17.44 15.70 -6.55
C PHE A 93 17.02 14.53 -5.65
N ILE A 94 17.76 13.42 -5.71
CA ILE A 94 17.55 12.26 -4.83
C ILE A 94 17.81 12.65 -3.38
N ASP A 95 18.88 13.37 -3.12
CA ASP A 95 19.24 13.87 -1.80
C ASP A 95 18.13 14.78 -1.24
N TYR A 96 17.58 15.66 -2.08
CA TYR A 96 16.47 16.53 -1.72
C TYR A 96 15.17 15.77 -1.42
N ILE A 97 14.82 14.72 -2.19
CA ILE A 97 13.63 13.90 -1.96
C ILE A 97 13.80 12.98 -0.75
N SER A 98 14.99 12.39 -0.58
CA SER A 98 15.24 11.43 0.50
C SER A 98 15.45 12.08 1.86
N HIS A 99 15.96 13.31 1.93
CA HIS A 99 16.30 13.97 3.19
C HIS A 99 15.29 15.04 3.66
N ARG A 100 14.23 15.34 2.89
CA ARG A 100 13.20 16.29 3.32
C ARG A 100 11.84 15.63 3.59
N PRO A 101 11.57 15.34 4.88
CA PRO A 101 10.31 14.66 5.29
C PRO A 101 9.03 15.46 5.00
N GLY A 102 9.10 16.75 4.64
CA GLY A 102 7.93 17.63 4.55
C GLY A 102 7.02 17.42 3.34
N VAL A 103 7.54 16.90 2.22
CA VAL A 103 6.74 16.68 1.00
C VAL A 103 5.85 15.44 1.13
N GLN A 104 6.33 14.41 1.82
CA GLN A 104 5.57 13.17 2.02
C GLN A 104 4.62 13.20 3.23
N LYS A 105 4.78 14.14 4.16
CA LYS A 105 3.91 14.28 5.34
C LYS A 105 2.57 14.95 5.02
N ASP A 106 2.51 15.69 3.93
CA ASP A 106 1.36 16.53 3.59
C ASP A 106 0.49 15.92 2.47
N GLY A 107 0.88 14.74 1.92
CA GLY A 107 0.18 14.09 0.84
C GLY A 107 -0.77 12.98 1.32
N GLU A 108 -1.83 12.76 0.56
CA GLU A 108 -2.69 11.59 0.71
C GLU A 108 -1.95 10.31 0.34
N HIS A 109 -2.17 9.25 1.08
CA HIS A 109 -1.67 7.92 0.77
C HIS A 109 -2.68 6.85 1.22
N GLY A 110 -2.63 5.67 0.61
CA GLY A 110 -3.53 4.56 0.89
C GLY A 110 -2.96 3.51 1.85
N LEU A 111 -1.89 3.82 2.59
CA LEU A 111 -1.29 2.85 3.52
C LEU A 111 -2.04 2.79 4.84
N TRP A 112 -2.37 1.59 5.29
CA TRP A 112 -3.01 1.29 6.56
C TRP A 112 -2.34 0.09 7.25
N ASP A 113 -2.55 -0.03 8.54
CA ASP A 113 -2.08 -1.11 9.42
C ASP A 113 -3.22 -1.67 10.27
N ALA A 114 -2.89 -2.36 11.36
CA ALA A 114 -3.86 -2.92 12.30
C ALA A 114 -4.78 -1.87 12.96
N HIS A 115 -4.33 -0.64 13.07
CA HIS A 115 -5.02 0.45 13.76
C HIS A 115 -5.78 1.39 12.81
N GLY A 116 -5.62 1.24 11.51
CA GLY A 116 -6.25 2.07 10.49
C GLY A 116 -5.23 2.78 9.61
N LYS A 117 -5.57 3.99 9.17
CA LYS A 117 -4.68 4.81 8.35
C LYS A 117 -3.36 5.10 9.06
N VAL A 118 -2.26 4.81 8.39
CA VAL A 118 -0.92 5.18 8.87
C VAL A 118 -0.78 6.70 8.89
N GLN A 119 -0.55 7.27 10.07
CA GLN A 119 -0.47 8.71 10.24
C GLN A 119 0.84 9.32 9.71
N ASN A 120 1.90 8.55 9.65
CA ASN A 120 3.22 9.01 9.20
C ASN A 120 3.86 8.00 8.25
N LEU A 121 3.62 8.22 6.94
CA LEU A 121 4.19 7.36 5.90
C LEU A 121 5.72 7.31 5.95
N ALA A 122 6.40 8.42 6.26
CA ALA A 122 7.86 8.46 6.34
C ALA A 122 8.40 7.58 7.48
N GLN A 123 7.67 7.48 8.58
CA GLN A 123 8.01 6.60 9.69
C GLN A 123 7.81 5.12 9.29
N ALA A 124 6.68 4.78 8.67
CA ALA A 124 6.43 3.42 8.19
C ALA A 124 7.48 2.96 7.18
N VAL A 125 7.85 3.85 6.23
CA VAL A 125 8.93 3.58 5.27
C VAL A 125 10.26 3.33 5.99
N ARG A 126 10.60 4.16 6.99
CA ARG A 126 11.84 4.02 7.74
C ARG A 126 11.89 2.71 8.51
N GLU A 127 10.80 2.33 9.18
CA GLU A 127 10.69 1.07 9.92
C GLU A 127 10.98 -0.13 9.00
N VAL A 128 10.40 -0.15 7.79
CA VAL A 128 10.63 -1.22 6.82
C VAL A 128 12.06 -1.22 6.26
N VAL A 129 12.63 -0.03 6.03
CA VAL A 129 13.99 0.14 5.46
C VAL A 129 15.06 -0.28 6.45
N GLU A 130 14.94 0.16 7.71
CA GLU A 130 15.92 -0.11 8.77
C GLU A 130 15.82 -1.54 9.30
N HIS A 131 14.72 -2.25 8.98
CA HIS A 131 14.57 -3.64 9.40
C HIS A 131 15.63 -4.55 8.78
N THR A 132 16.38 -5.26 9.62
CA THR A 132 17.50 -6.11 9.19
C THR A 132 17.10 -7.54 8.83
N GLY A 133 15.91 -7.98 9.25
CA GLY A 133 15.35 -9.31 8.96
C GLY A 133 14.63 -9.41 7.60
N ASN A 134 13.86 -10.48 7.44
CA ASN A 134 13.07 -10.74 6.24
C ASN A 134 11.88 -9.79 6.14
N VAL A 135 11.69 -9.20 4.96
CA VAL A 135 10.49 -8.41 4.61
C VAL A 135 9.80 -9.07 3.41
N TRP A 136 8.52 -9.34 3.56
CA TRP A 136 7.70 -10.03 2.58
C TRP A 136 6.65 -9.10 2.00
N THR A 137 6.33 -9.26 0.71
CA THR A 137 5.35 -8.42 0.01
C THR A 137 4.29 -9.26 -0.70
N PRO A 138 3.40 -9.95 0.05
CA PRO A 138 2.32 -10.71 -0.56
C PRO A 138 1.28 -9.79 -1.23
N VAL A 139 0.62 -10.33 -2.25
CA VAL A 139 -0.55 -9.71 -2.90
C VAL A 139 -1.71 -10.67 -2.78
N ILE A 140 -2.85 -10.18 -2.31
CA ILE A 140 -4.10 -10.92 -2.23
C ILE A 140 -5.09 -10.24 -3.16
N ALA A 141 -5.62 -11.01 -4.13
CA ALA A 141 -6.49 -10.46 -5.17
C ALA A 141 -7.79 -11.25 -5.28
N LEU A 142 -8.88 -10.54 -5.60
CA LEU A 142 -10.18 -11.09 -5.97
C LEU A 142 -10.57 -10.55 -7.35
N ARG A 143 -11.36 -11.33 -8.08
CA ARG A 143 -12.08 -10.81 -9.26
C ARG A 143 -13.06 -9.74 -8.79
N ARG A 144 -13.28 -8.72 -9.61
CA ARG A 144 -14.17 -7.62 -9.26
C ARG A 144 -15.56 -8.09 -8.89
N GLU A 145 -16.14 -8.98 -9.69
CA GLU A 145 -17.47 -9.57 -9.46
C GLU A 145 -17.58 -10.24 -8.09
N ASP A 146 -16.56 -11.03 -7.71
CA ASP A 146 -16.52 -11.67 -6.39
C ASP A 146 -16.34 -10.65 -5.26
N ALA A 147 -15.51 -9.63 -5.47
CA ALA A 147 -15.27 -8.60 -4.45
C ALA A 147 -16.54 -7.78 -4.19
N GLU A 148 -17.26 -7.36 -5.22
CA GLU A 148 -18.52 -6.64 -5.09
C GLU A 148 -19.58 -7.50 -4.40
N ARG A 149 -19.75 -8.75 -4.83
CA ARG A 149 -20.69 -9.70 -4.26
C ARG A 149 -20.42 -10.04 -2.79
N LEU A 150 -19.15 -10.14 -2.42
CA LEU A 150 -18.70 -10.55 -1.08
C LEU A 150 -18.37 -9.36 -0.17
N GLY A 151 -18.49 -8.12 -0.67
CA GLY A 151 -18.27 -6.92 0.10
C GLY A 151 -16.80 -6.53 0.26
N TYR A 152 -15.90 -7.03 -0.59
CA TYR A 152 -14.46 -6.71 -0.57
C TYR A 152 -14.06 -5.68 -1.62
N ASP A 153 -14.94 -4.76 -1.95
CA ASP A 153 -14.70 -3.69 -2.91
C ASP A 153 -14.15 -2.39 -2.28
N ASN A 154 -13.83 -2.40 -1.00
CA ASN A 154 -13.32 -1.27 -0.21
C ASN A 154 -12.18 -1.68 0.73
N ALA A 155 -11.36 -0.72 1.15
CA ALA A 155 -10.20 -0.93 2.01
C ALA A 155 -10.57 -1.41 3.41
N GLU A 156 -11.70 -0.94 3.96
CA GLU A 156 -12.12 -1.23 5.34
C GLU A 156 -12.38 -2.72 5.57
N ASN A 157 -13.11 -3.37 4.65
CA ASN A 157 -13.39 -4.80 4.74
C ASN A 157 -12.13 -5.67 4.55
N TRP A 158 -11.20 -5.22 3.72
CA TRP A 158 -9.88 -5.86 3.63
C TRP A 158 -9.06 -5.71 4.90
N GLN A 159 -9.10 -4.54 5.55
CA GLN A 159 -8.44 -4.32 6.83
C GLN A 159 -9.02 -5.23 7.91
N ALA A 160 -10.35 -5.34 8.00
CA ALA A 160 -11.03 -6.24 8.93
C ALA A 160 -10.63 -7.70 8.69
N LEU A 161 -10.54 -8.12 7.42
CA LEU A 161 -10.11 -9.47 7.02
C LEU A 161 -8.67 -9.76 7.46
N VAL A 162 -7.74 -8.82 7.22
CA VAL A 162 -6.33 -8.96 7.61
C VAL A 162 -6.21 -9.02 9.12
N ASN A 163 -6.89 -8.13 9.85
CA ASN A 163 -6.90 -8.12 11.31
C ASN A 163 -7.43 -9.44 11.88
N ALA A 164 -8.51 -9.97 11.31
CA ALA A 164 -9.05 -11.28 11.72
C ALA A 164 -8.11 -12.46 11.40
N SER A 165 -7.14 -12.26 10.51
CA SER A 165 -6.21 -13.31 10.04
C SER A 165 -4.80 -13.18 10.62
N VAL A 166 -4.56 -12.25 11.56
CA VAL A 166 -3.21 -11.94 12.09
C VAL A 166 -2.50 -13.17 12.64
N CYS A 167 -3.19 -14.01 13.42
CA CYS A 167 -2.58 -15.22 13.98
C CYS A 167 -2.24 -16.26 12.90
N ASP A 168 -3.10 -16.42 11.90
CA ASP A 168 -2.86 -17.33 10.78
C ASP A 168 -1.69 -16.84 9.91
N ILE A 169 -1.63 -15.54 9.66
CA ILE A 169 -0.51 -14.89 8.95
C ILE A 169 0.79 -15.12 9.71
N ALA A 170 0.80 -14.82 11.00
CA ALA A 170 1.97 -15.00 11.85
C ALA A 170 2.49 -16.45 11.82
N ALA A 171 1.58 -17.43 11.97
CA ALA A 171 1.92 -18.85 11.91
C ALA A 171 2.51 -19.24 10.55
N ALA A 172 1.89 -18.81 9.44
CA ALA A 172 2.35 -19.13 8.08
C ALA A 172 3.75 -18.58 7.79
N TYR A 173 4.08 -17.42 8.34
CA TYR A 173 5.39 -16.76 8.19
C TYR A 173 6.39 -17.11 9.30
N LYS A 174 6.02 -17.97 10.23
CA LYS A 174 6.84 -18.35 11.39
C LYS A 174 7.30 -17.13 12.20
N ILE A 175 6.33 -16.29 12.50
CA ILE A 175 6.47 -15.08 13.32
C ILE A 175 5.63 -15.27 14.57
N GLN A 176 6.14 -14.86 15.73
CA GLN A 176 5.31 -14.78 16.93
C GLN A 176 4.22 -13.72 16.73
N PRO A 177 2.94 -13.99 17.06
CA PRO A 177 1.84 -13.06 16.77
C PRO A 177 2.08 -11.63 17.27
N ASN A 178 2.68 -11.45 18.43
CA ASN A 178 3.00 -10.13 19.00
C ASN A 178 4.13 -9.40 18.28
N ASN A 179 4.94 -10.14 17.52
CA ASN A 179 6.05 -9.58 16.74
C ASN A 179 5.64 -9.24 15.31
N LEU A 180 4.48 -9.71 14.84
CA LEU A 180 4.03 -9.42 13.48
C LEU A 180 3.82 -7.91 13.31
N ARG A 181 4.47 -7.36 12.28
CA ARG A 181 4.28 -5.99 11.77
C ARG A 181 3.85 -6.08 10.34
N TRP A 182 2.88 -5.27 9.96
CA TRP A 182 2.41 -5.26 8.60
C TRP A 182 1.80 -3.91 8.22
N TYR A 183 1.92 -3.60 6.94
CA TYR A 183 1.26 -2.50 6.26
C TYR A 183 0.54 -3.04 5.03
N ALA A 184 -0.55 -2.42 4.64
CA ALA A 184 -1.24 -2.77 3.40
C ALA A 184 -1.83 -1.55 2.71
N ALA A 185 -2.13 -1.71 1.41
CA ALA A 185 -2.87 -0.72 0.64
C ALA A 185 -3.82 -1.44 -0.33
N PHE A 186 -5.04 -0.93 -0.43
CA PHE A 186 -6.07 -1.43 -1.33
C PHE A 186 -5.94 -0.82 -2.72
N HIS A 187 -6.08 -1.65 -3.74
CA HIS A 187 -5.98 -1.26 -5.13
C HIS A 187 -7.18 -1.75 -5.91
N ARG A 188 -7.84 -0.82 -6.60
CA ARG A 188 -8.97 -1.13 -7.49
C ARG A 188 -8.50 -1.06 -8.94
N LYS A 189 -8.67 -2.16 -9.68
CA LYS A 189 -8.46 -2.24 -11.13
C LYS A 189 -9.76 -2.63 -11.83
N PRO A 190 -9.91 -2.39 -13.14
CA PRO A 190 -11.14 -2.71 -13.87
C PRO A 190 -11.63 -4.15 -13.69
N ASN A 191 -10.72 -5.13 -13.70
CA ASN A 191 -11.06 -6.55 -13.66
C ASN A 191 -10.81 -7.24 -12.31
N GLN A 192 -10.16 -6.57 -11.37
CA GLN A 192 -9.82 -7.14 -10.07
C GLN A 192 -9.60 -6.07 -9.02
N VAL A 193 -9.86 -6.42 -7.78
CA VAL A 193 -9.39 -5.67 -6.62
C VAL A 193 -8.31 -6.48 -5.92
N HIS A 194 -7.39 -5.81 -5.25
CA HIS A 194 -6.34 -6.50 -4.51
C HIS A 194 -5.75 -5.60 -3.43
N ILE A 195 -5.16 -6.23 -2.43
CA ILE A 195 -4.29 -5.55 -1.48
C ILE A 195 -2.83 -5.91 -1.73
N HIS A 196 -1.97 -4.94 -1.65
CA HIS A 196 -0.54 -5.15 -1.46
C HIS A 196 -0.24 -5.05 0.03
N MET A 197 0.46 -6.06 0.52
CA MET A 197 0.92 -6.05 1.91
C MET A 197 2.44 -5.97 1.96
N ILE A 198 2.94 -5.41 3.06
CA ILE A 198 4.33 -5.46 3.48
C ILE A 198 4.28 -6.03 4.88
N LEU A 199 4.96 -7.15 5.14
CA LEU A 199 4.95 -7.77 6.45
C LEU A 199 6.36 -8.23 6.86
N PHE A 200 6.64 -8.15 8.15
CA PHE A 200 7.91 -8.51 8.77
C PHE A 200 7.70 -8.78 10.25
N SER A 201 8.72 -9.30 10.92
CA SER A 201 8.70 -9.48 12.37
C SER A 201 9.43 -8.34 13.07
N ALA A 202 9.00 -7.95 14.25
CA ALA A 202 9.80 -7.08 15.14
C ALA A 202 11.12 -7.74 15.57
N ASP A 203 11.17 -9.09 15.63
CA ASP A 203 12.42 -9.84 15.80
C ASP A 203 12.99 -10.21 14.42
N PRO A 204 14.17 -9.66 14.03
CA PRO A 204 14.77 -9.91 12.72
C PRO A 204 15.18 -11.36 12.47
N ARG A 205 15.18 -12.23 13.50
CA ARG A 205 15.48 -13.66 13.40
C ARG A 205 14.28 -14.50 12.97
N GLU A 206 13.09 -13.94 12.97
CA GLU A 206 11.84 -14.57 12.54
C GLU A 206 11.49 -14.25 11.07
N GLY A 207 10.37 -14.74 10.60
CA GLY A 207 9.83 -14.37 9.29
C GLY A 207 10.30 -15.28 8.15
N TYR A 208 10.12 -16.58 8.28
CA TYR A 208 10.46 -17.57 7.27
C TYR A 208 9.20 -18.12 6.57
N LEU A 209 9.10 -17.90 5.27
CA LEU A 209 7.99 -18.40 4.48
C LEU A 209 8.34 -19.70 3.74
N THR A 210 7.55 -20.73 3.97
CA THR A 210 7.66 -22.03 3.31
C THR A 210 6.57 -22.20 2.24
N LYS A 211 6.71 -23.22 1.37
CA LYS A 211 5.66 -23.58 0.41
C LYS A 211 4.35 -23.97 1.13
N GLU A 212 4.48 -24.53 2.31
CA GLU A 212 3.35 -24.92 3.17
C GLU A 212 2.66 -23.68 3.72
N GLY A 213 3.40 -22.73 4.27
CA GLY A 213 2.87 -21.45 4.73
C GLY A 213 2.14 -20.68 3.61
N ILE A 214 2.62 -20.73 2.38
CA ILE A 214 1.90 -20.15 1.23
C ILE A 214 0.56 -20.85 0.99
N ARG A 215 0.50 -22.19 1.10
CA ARG A 215 -0.75 -22.95 0.94
C ARG A 215 -1.73 -22.65 2.06
N GLU A 216 -1.24 -22.56 3.30
CA GLU A 216 -2.03 -22.21 4.48
C GLU A 216 -2.63 -20.82 4.34
N MET A 217 -1.84 -19.81 3.95
CA MET A 217 -2.32 -18.45 3.68
C MET A 217 -3.45 -18.43 2.65
N LYS A 218 -3.27 -19.11 1.52
CA LYS A 218 -4.32 -19.21 0.48
C LYS A 218 -5.59 -19.85 1.05
N SER A 219 -5.45 -20.93 1.82
CA SER A 219 -6.58 -21.64 2.42
C SER A 219 -7.32 -20.77 3.44
N VAL A 220 -6.59 -20.05 4.31
CA VAL A 220 -7.17 -19.16 5.32
C VAL A 220 -7.97 -18.05 4.67
N PHE A 221 -7.37 -17.31 3.74
CA PHE A 221 -8.05 -16.21 3.06
C PHE A 221 -9.25 -16.70 2.25
N ALA A 222 -9.12 -17.80 1.51
CA ALA A 222 -10.25 -18.37 0.76
C ALA A 222 -11.39 -18.78 1.71
N ARG A 223 -11.11 -19.42 2.84
CA ARG A 223 -12.14 -19.81 3.80
C ARG A 223 -12.87 -18.60 4.40
N ARG A 224 -12.15 -17.54 4.74
CA ARG A 224 -12.73 -16.33 5.34
C ARG A 224 -13.53 -15.52 4.31
N ILE A 225 -12.99 -15.32 3.13
CA ILE A 225 -13.62 -14.55 2.05
C ILE A 225 -14.91 -15.24 1.58
N TYR A 226 -14.87 -16.55 1.33
CA TYR A 226 -16.03 -17.31 0.83
C TYR A 226 -16.85 -17.98 1.93
N HIS A 227 -16.74 -17.51 3.17
CA HIS A 227 -17.46 -18.12 4.31
C HIS A 227 -18.97 -18.10 4.10
N ALA A 228 -19.53 -16.97 3.67
CA ALA A 228 -20.98 -16.82 3.43
C ALA A 228 -21.48 -17.79 2.33
N ASP A 229 -20.76 -17.90 1.22
CA ASP A 229 -21.10 -18.82 0.13
C ASP A 229 -21.10 -20.27 0.60
N ARG A 230 -20.14 -20.66 1.41
CA ARG A 230 -20.06 -22.02 1.97
C ARG A 230 -21.23 -22.33 2.88
N MET A 231 -21.59 -21.40 3.74
CA MET A 231 -22.77 -21.57 4.63
C MET A 231 -24.05 -21.76 3.83
N HIS A 232 -24.25 -20.97 2.79
CA HIS A 232 -25.42 -21.11 1.92
C HIS A 232 -25.48 -22.48 1.21
N ILE A 233 -24.34 -22.98 0.70
CA ILE A 233 -24.24 -24.31 0.10
C ILE A 233 -24.58 -25.42 1.11
N TYR A 234 -24.12 -25.32 2.35
CA TYR A 234 -24.44 -26.29 3.39
C TYR A 234 -25.92 -26.28 3.73
N GLN A 235 -26.53 -25.11 3.89
CA GLN A 235 -27.97 -24.97 4.14
C GLN A 235 -28.82 -25.59 3.01
N GLN A 236 -28.45 -25.36 1.74
CA GLN A 236 -29.13 -25.97 0.60
C GLN A 236 -29.03 -27.50 0.61
N LYS A 237 -27.88 -28.05 0.97
CA LYS A 237 -27.67 -29.50 1.05
C LYS A 237 -28.48 -30.14 2.18
N ASP A 238 -28.61 -29.46 3.31
CA ASP A 238 -29.41 -29.96 4.43
C ASP A 238 -30.89 -29.92 4.13
N THR A 239 -31.38 -28.88 3.45
CA THR A 239 -32.77 -28.79 2.96
C THR A 239 -33.08 -29.86 1.92
N ALA A 240 -32.15 -30.22 1.05
CA ALA A 240 -32.32 -31.25 0.03
C ALA A 240 -32.27 -32.71 0.59
N ARG A 241 -31.86 -32.88 1.84
CA ARG A 241 -31.79 -34.18 2.52
C ARG A 241 -32.98 -34.47 3.43
N GLN A 242 -33.85 -33.44 3.65
CA GLN A 242 -35.13 -33.57 4.35
C GLN A 242 -36.24 -33.86 3.34
#